data_13608994e6035024cd26c91b5f9e1f2b
#
_entry.id   13608994e6035024cd26c91b5f9e1f2b
#
_cell.length_a   1.000
_cell.length_b   1.000
_cell.length_c   1.000
_cell.angle_alpha   90.00
_cell.angle_beta   90.00
_cell.angle_gamma   90.00
#
_symmetry.space_group_name_H-M   'P 1'
#
loop_
_entity.id
_entity.type
_entity.pdbx_description
1 polymer ?
#
loop_
_entity_poly.entity_id
_entity_poly.type
_entity_poly.pdbx_seq_one_letter_code
_entity_poly.pdbx_strand_id
1 'polypeptide(L)'
;MGSEMCIRDRFNYIREAGTEGEEKAACRIEKELSEIAEKWGQGELQIRREPFEIETWQVDEAVFTVTEPYEKTYTVRGCFAAANTAPEGVEAPFLYVENGDPVSLSHAEGKIVLINGGANAENYEKLEKAGAVGFLILTGTPLDKDEDRLPDYRTLRGVKNPKLPCAVIHYLDAMELVERGTSRARLVLQQKKIRRTSKNIILRIPGTEQPEEILTLTAHYDSVPQGPGAYDNMAGAAIIMELAHYFAENRPKRTLECIWFGAEELGLCGSRAYVKAHEAELAQHRFNMNVDLAGQAIGGTVLGVAATKEACDAIMEHLKQADKGVSLINNIWSSDSNTFAWKGIPAMTLNRDGFGMHTCHDTIDWISAWSLNRSAGVLGEIAEYLADAEPFPFEREIPADFAERLKVYFGE
;
A
#
# COMPACT_ATOMS: atom_id res chain seq x y z
N MET A 1 0.73 -24.97 2.91
CA MET A 1 0.82 -25.30 1.47
C MET A 1 -0.27 -24.62 0.64
N GLY A 2 -1.44 -24.26 1.19
CA GLY A 2 -2.53 -23.61 0.44
C GLY A 2 -2.22 -22.16 0.03
N SER A 3 -1.84 -21.32 0.96
CA SER A 3 -1.70 -19.87 0.76
C SER A 3 -0.57 -19.48 -0.21
N GLU A 4 0.61 -20.09 -0.12
CA GLU A 4 1.72 -19.83 -1.06
C GLU A 4 1.38 -20.24 -2.48
N MET A 5 0.81 -21.45 -2.69
CA MET A 5 0.34 -21.90 -3.99
C MET A 5 -0.77 -20.98 -4.51
N CYS A 6 -1.66 -20.49 -3.63
CA CYS A 6 -2.70 -19.55 -4.00
C CYS A 6 -2.12 -18.25 -4.58
N ILE A 7 -1.13 -17.65 -3.91
CA ILE A 7 -0.49 -16.43 -4.40
C ILE A 7 0.24 -16.69 -5.72
N ARG A 8 1.07 -17.76 -5.78
CA ARG A 8 1.90 -18.09 -6.95
C ARG A 8 1.08 -18.31 -8.21
N ASP A 9 0.05 -19.11 -8.12
CA ASP A 9 -0.70 -19.55 -9.30
C ASP A 9 -1.81 -18.59 -9.71
N ARG A 10 -2.22 -17.67 -8.81
CA ARG A 10 -3.48 -16.95 -8.97
C ARG A 10 -3.36 -15.45 -8.95
N PHE A 11 -2.35 -14.86 -8.26
CA PHE A 11 -2.23 -13.44 -8.00
C PHE A 11 -0.88 -12.82 -8.35
N ASN A 12 0.05 -13.58 -8.99
CA ASN A 12 1.38 -13.08 -9.35
C ASN A 12 1.31 -12.16 -10.60
N TYR A 13 0.63 -11.04 -10.47
CA TYR A 13 0.49 -10.00 -11.49
C TYR A 13 0.12 -8.66 -10.82
N ILE A 14 0.35 -7.56 -11.54
CA ILE A 14 0.06 -6.21 -11.06
C ILE A 14 -1.47 -6.04 -10.92
N ARG A 15 -1.89 -5.50 -9.76
CA ARG A 15 -3.29 -5.31 -9.38
C ARG A 15 -3.59 -3.84 -9.06
N GLU A 16 -3.02 -2.94 -9.87
CA GLU A 16 -3.22 -1.49 -9.69
C GLU A 16 -4.70 -1.15 -9.59
N ALA A 17 -5.03 -0.27 -8.62
CA ALA A 17 -6.39 0.14 -8.30
C ALA A 17 -7.17 0.65 -9.52
N GLY A 18 -8.40 0.14 -9.71
CA GLY A 18 -9.29 0.49 -10.82
C GLY A 18 -8.87 -0.05 -12.19
N THR A 19 -7.97 -1.05 -12.25
CA THR A 19 -7.55 -1.71 -13.49
C THR A 19 -8.18 -3.10 -13.65
N GLU A 20 -7.99 -3.71 -14.82
CA GLU A 20 -8.36 -5.12 -15.05
C GLU A 20 -7.63 -6.09 -14.10
N GLY A 21 -6.40 -5.75 -13.69
CA GLY A 21 -5.63 -6.54 -12.73
C GLY A 21 -6.33 -6.60 -11.37
N GLU A 22 -6.76 -5.47 -10.85
CA GLU A 22 -7.54 -5.41 -9.61
C GLU A 22 -8.90 -6.14 -9.77
N GLU A 23 -9.60 -5.93 -10.88
CA GLU A 23 -10.86 -6.61 -11.16
C GLU A 23 -10.73 -8.13 -11.18
N LYS A 24 -9.69 -8.64 -11.85
CA LYS A 24 -9.38 -10.08 -11.88
C LYS A 24 -9.10 -10.64 -10.48
N ALA A 25 -8.40 -9.89 -9.62
CA ALA A 25 -8.14 -10.28 -8.24
C ALA A 25 -9.44 -10.29 -7.42
N ALA A 26 -10.27 -9.25 -7.53
CA ALA A 26 -11.57 -9.18 -6.87
C ALA A 26 -12.47 -10.38 -7.24
N CYS A 27 -12.63 -10.67 -8.54
CA CYS A 27 -13.39 -11.83 -9.01
C CYS A 27 -12.82 -13.16 -8.46
N ARG A 28 -11.50 -13.26 -8.31
CA ARG A 28 -10.88 -14.46 -7.75
C ARG A 28 -11.17 -14.60 -6.27
N ILE A 29 -11.06 -13.52 -5.50
CA ILE A 29 -11.42 -13.51 -4.08
C ILE A 29 -12.89 -13.90 -3.92
N GLU A 30 -13.81 -13.28 -4.65
CA GLU A 30 -15.24 -13.61 -4.60
C GLU A 30 -15.52 -15.09 -4.90
N LYS A 31 -14.79 -15.68 -5.86
CA LYS A 31 -14.94 -17.10 -6.18
C LYS A 31 -14.53 -17.99 -5.00
N GLU A 32 -13.38 -17.73 -4.36
CA GLU A 32 -12.94 -18.48 -3.18
C GLU A 32 -13.95 -18.34 -2.03
N LEU A 33 -14.47 -17.12 -1.80
CA LEU A 33 -15.48 -16.86 -0.77
C LEU A 33 -16.81 -17.60 -1.08
N SER A 34 -17.18 -17.70 -2.33
CA SER A 34 -18.36 -18.48 -2.74
C SER A 34 -18.18 -19.97 -2.45
N GLU A 35 -16.99 -20.53 -2.71
CA GLU A 35 -16.64 -21.92 -2.38
C GLU A 35 -16.68 -22.16 -0.85
N ILE A 36 -16.21 -21.17 -0.04
CA ILE A 36 -16.33 -21.21 1.42
C ILE A 36 -17.79 -21.20 1.86
N ALA A 37 -18.60 -20.30 1.29
CA ALA A 37 -20.01 -20.16 1.64
C ALA A 37 -20.84 -21.39 1.26
N GLU A 38 -20.55 -22.00 0.13
CA GLU A 38 -21.19 -23.26 -0.30
C GLU A 38 -20.85 -24.42 0.66
N LYS A 39 -19.60 -24.50 1.09
CA LYS A 39 -19.12 -25.60 1.93
C LYS A 39 -19.55 -25.49 3.39
N TRP A 40 -19.47 -24.27 3.97
CA TRP A 40 -19.61 -24.05 5.41
C TRP A 40 -20.75 -23.11 5.80
N GLY A 41 -21.29 -22.33 4.86
CA GLY A 41 -22.16 -21.21 5.13
C GLY A 41 -23.58 -21.54 5.57
N GLN A 42 -24.12 -22.70 5.22
CA GLN A 42 -25.50 -23.10 5.48
C GLN A 42 -26.55 -22.00 5.15
N GLY A 43 -26.20 -21.07 4.25
CA GLY A 43 -27.02 -19.91 3.87
C GLY A 43 -26.89 -18.68 4.78
N GLU A 44 -26.02 -18.69 5.78
CA GLU A 44 -25.84 -17.59 6.73
C GLU A 44 -24.66 -16.66 6.40
N LEU A 45 -23.63 -17.13 5.66
CA LEU A 45 -22.50 -16.31 5.27
C LEU A 45 -22.94 -15.31 4.20
N GLN A 46 -22.49 -14.05 4.36
CA GLN A 46 -22.84 -12.97 3.45
C GLN A 46 -21.60 -12.46 2.73
N ILE A 47 -21.62 -12.55 1.41
CA ILE A 47 -20.57 -11.97 0.56
C ILE A 47 -21.09 -10.67 -0.05
N ARG A 48 -20.31 -9.60 0.06
CA ARG A 48 -20.63 -8.29 -0.50
C ARG A 48 -19.48 -7.78 -1.35
N ARG A 49 -19.82 -7.14 -2.44
CA ARG A 49 -18.91 -6.37 -3.27
C ARG A 49 -19.35 -4.92 -3.24
N GLU A 50 -18.52 -4.06 -2.74
CA GLU A 50 -18.83 -2.65 -2.50
C GLU A 50 -17.96 -1.74 -3.37
N PRO A 51 -18.47 -1.27 -4.51
CA PRO A 51 -17.72 -0.37 -5.39
C PRO A 51 -17.64 1.05 -4.83
N PHE A 52 -16.53 1.73 -5.12
CA PHE A 52 -16.34 3.14 -4.80
C PHE A 52 -15.48 3.84 -5.85
N GLU A 53 -15.67 5.15 -6.00
CA GLU A 53 -14.90 5.95 -6.96
C GLU A 53 -13.55 6.36 -6.37
N ILE A 54 -12.53 6.32 -7.23
CA ILE A 54 -11.18 6.79 -6.94
C ILE A 54 -10.73 7.80 -7.99
N GLU A 55 -9.86 8.73 -7.58
CA GLU A 55 -9.09 9.56 -8.51
C GLU A 55 -7.66 9.04 -8.60
N THR A 56 -7.20 8.79 -9.81
CA THR A 56 -5.83 8.36 -10.08
C THR A 56 -5.25 9.13 -11.26
N TRP A 57 -4.03 8.80 -11.67
CA TRP A 57 -3.34 9.45 -12.77
C TRP A 57 -3.21 8.51 -13.97
N GLN A 58 -3.33 9.08 -15.14
CA GLN A 58 -2.98 8.46 -16.41
C GLN A 58 -1.86 9.27 -17.04
N VAL A 59 -0.77 8.61 -17.40
CA VAL A 59 0.32 9.18 -18.20
C VAL A 59 0.03 8.82 -19.65
N ASP A 60 -0.26 9.83 -20.46
CA ASP A 60 -0.50 9.65 -21.90
C ASP A 60 0.85 9.62 -22.65
N GLU A 61 1.85 10.39 -22.19
CA GLU A 61 3.19 10.42 -22.76
C GLU A 61 4.22 10.79 -21.68
N ALA A 62 5.34 10.06 -21.63
CA ALA A 62 6.53 10.39 -20.84
C ALA A 62 7.77 9.97 -21.63
N VAL A 63 8.54 10.94 -22.12
CA VAL A 63 9.72 10.71 -22.98
C VAL A 63 10.85 11.62 -22.54
N PHE A 64 12.05 11.05 -22.42
CA PHE A 64 13.28 11.80 -22.19
C PHE A 64 14.32 11.45 -23.25
N THR A 65 14.72 12.44 -24.06
CA THR A 65 15.68 12.26 -25.14
C THR A 65 16.87 13.17 -24.94
N VAL A 66 18.07 12.61 -24.88
CA VAL A 66 19.32 13.36 -25.00
C VAL A 66 19.51 13.79 -26.44
N THR A 67 19.82 15.07 -26.64
CA THR A 67 20.06 15.66 -27.98
C THR A 67 21.52 16.04 -28.17
N GLU A 68 22.30 16.24 -27.11
CA GLU A 68 23.74 16.54 -27.16
C GLU A 68 24.45 15.91 -25.94
N PRO A 69 25.71 15.40 -26.08
CA PRO A 69 26.56 15.29 -27.28
C PRO A 69 26.26 14.04 -28.13
N TYR A 70 25.20 13.29 -27.78
CA TYR A 70 24.72 12.12 -28.52
C TYR A 70 23.20 12.15 -28.58
N GLU A 71 22.60 11.36 -29.46
CA GLU A 71 21.16 11.19 -29.50
C GLU A 71 20.76 9.84 -28.93
N LYS A 72 19.93 9.84 -27.87
CA LYS A 72 19.36 8.62 -27.27
C LYS A 72 18.10 8.95 -26.49
N THR A 73 17.05 8.14 -26.69
CA THR A 73 15.84 8.17 -25.88
C THR A 73 15.95 7.14 -24.74
N TYR A 74 15.64 7.59 -23.54
CA TYR A 74 15.64 6.78 -22.33
C TYR A 74 14.20 6.47 -21.88
N THR A 75 14.00 5.31 -21.31
CA THR A 75 12.73 4.94 -20.70
C THR A 75 12.54 5.74 -19.42
N VAL A 76 11.49 6.53 -19.36
CA VAL A 76 11.10 7.29 -18.19
C VAL A 76 9.63 7.05 -17.86
N ARG A 77 9.24 7.33 -16.64
CA ARG A 77 7.84 7.38 -16.22
C ARG A 77 7.48 8.77 -15.75
N GLY A 78 6.21 9.16 -15.91
CA GLY A 78 5.71 10.41 -15.36
C GLY A 78 5.73 10.39 -13.83
N CYS A 79 6.12 11.50 -13.21
CA CYS A 79 5.91 11.72 -11.80
C CYS A 79 4.50 12.29 -11.62
N PHE A 80 3.60 11.53 -11.02
CA PHE A 80 2.22 11.94 -10.81
C PHE A 80 2.12 13.25 -10.04
N ALA A 81 1.12 14.03 -10.33
CA ALA A 81 0.89 15.38 -9.78
C ALA A 81 1.94 16.44 -10.12
N ALA A 82 2.98 16.17 -10.91
CA ALA A 82 3.84 17.18 -11.48
C ALA A 82 3.14 17.90 -12.65
N ALA A 83 3.69 19.05 -13.07
CA ALA A 83 3.16 19.77 -14.23
C ALA A 83 3.39 19.02 -15.53
N ASN A 84 2.54 19.23 -16.52
CA ASN A 84 2.79 18.83 -17.91
C ASN A 84 3.78 19.77 -18.56
N THR A 85 4.50 19.28 -19.56
CA THR A 85 5.21 20.12 -20.55
C THR A 85 4.21 20.69 -21.57
N ALA A 86 4.65 21.60 -22.44
CA ALA A 86 3.99 21.79 -23.72
C ALA A 86 3.96 20.48 -24.51
N PRO A 87 3.06 20.29 -25.49
CA PRO A 87 2.99 19.05 -26.26
C PRO A 87 4.30 18.67 -26.97
N GLU A 88 5.06 19.66 -27.46
CA GLU A 88 6.39 19.49 -28.06
C GLU A 88 7.48 19.17 -27.02
N GLY A 89 7.17 19.28 -25.74
CA GLY A 89 8.11 19.10 -24.65
C GLY A 89 8.87 20.38 -24.29
N VAL A 90 9.81 20.25 -23.37
CA VAL A 90 10.82 21.26 -23.02
C VAL A 90 12.20 20.73 -23.41
N GLU A 91 12.93 21.48 -24.23
CA GLU A 91 14.32 21.19 -24.57
C GLU A 91 15.23 22.24 -23.93
N ALA A 92 16.22 21.79 -23.18
CA ALA A 92 17.11 22.67 -22.42
C ALA A 92 18.48 22.00 -22.15
N PRO A 93 19.50 22.77 -21.74
CA PRO A 93 20.72 22.20 -21.21
C PRO A 93 20.39 21.27 -20.02
N PHE A 94 21.18 20.21 -19.87
CA PHE A 94 21.03 19.22 -18.78
C PHE A 94 22.06 19.46 -17.68
N LEU A 95 21.68 19.21 -16.44
CA LEU A 95 22.57 19.34 -15.27
C LEU A 95 22.26 18.28 -14.21
N TYR A 96 23.29 17.58 -13.73
CA TYR A 96 23.19 16.75 -12.53
C TYR A 96 23.63 17.59 -11.30
N VAL A 97 22.76 17.67 -10.30
CA VAL A 97 22.96 18.51 -9.09
C VAL A 97 23.15 17.69 -7.81
N GLU A 98 23.48 16.41 -7.93
CA GLU A 98 23.64 15.51 -6.79
C GLU A 98 22.42 15.59 -5.83
N ASN A 99 22.64 15.95 -4.57
CA ASN A 99 21.58 16.11 -3.56
C ASN A 99 20.96 17.53 -3.54
N GLY A 100 21.27 18.39 -4.51
CA GLY A 100 20.73 19.73 -4.59
C GLY A 100 21.35 20.68 -3.55
N ASP A 101 22.67 20.68 -3.43
CA ASP A 101 23.39 21.66 -2.65
C ASP A 101 23.38 23.06 -3.28
N PRO A 102 23.59 24.15 -2.50
CA PRO A 102 23.48 25.52 -3.03
C PRO A 102 24.45 25.85 -4.17
N VAL A 103 25.62 25.21 -4.24
CA VAL A 103 26.60 25.47 -5.32
C VAL A 103 26.11 24.84 -6.61
N SER A 104 25.76 23.56 -6.59
CA SER A 104 25.23 22.85 -7.74
C SER A 104 23.94 23.51 -8.26
N LEU A 105 23.04 23.90 -7.38
CA LEU A 105 21.78 24.58 -7.72
C LEU A 105 21.98 25.97 -8.31
N SER A 106 23.07 26.67 -8.01
CA SER A 106 23.37 27.98 -8.61
C SER A 106 23.52 27.94 -10.14
N HIS A 107 23.69 26.75 -10.71
CA HIS A 107 23.83 26.53 -12.14
C HIS A 107 22.56 25.97 -12.81
N ALA A 108 21.43 25.83 -12.07
CA ALA A 108 20.22 25.14 -12.55
C ALA A 108 19.27 26.01 -13.38
N GLU A 109 19.46 27.33 -13.41
CA GLU A 109 18.58 28.24 -14.14
C GLU A 109 18.49 27.88 -15.63
N GLY A 110 17.25 27.73 -16.12
CA GLY A 110 16.94 27.38 -17.50
C GLY A 110 17.31 25.96 -17.91
N LYS A 111 17.57 25.05 -16.96
CA LYS A 111 18.02 23.68 -17.25
C LYS A 111 17.01 22.61 -16.83
N ILE A 112 17.09 21.46 -17.50
CA ILE A 112 16.52 20.21 -17.00
C ILE A 112 17.53 19.62 -16.03
N VAL A 113 17.06 19.31 -14.81
CA VAL A 113 17.93 18.93 -13.69
C VAL A 113 17.70 17.48 -13.32
N LEU A 114 18.75 16.68 -13.17
CA LEU A 114 18.72 15.39 -12.47
C LEU A 114 19.11 15.62 -11.01
N ILE A 115 18.28 15.18 -10.07
CA ILE A 115 18.55 15.24 -8.62
C ILE A 115 18.50 13.87 -7.98
N ASN A 116 19.45 13.56 -7.12
CA ASN A 116 19.42 12.39 -6.25
C ASN A 116 18.54 12.70 -5.03
N GLY A 117 17.24 12.46 -5.17
CA GLY A 117 16.26 12.76 -4.13
C GLY A 117 14.85 12.35 -4.51
N GLY A 118 13.93 12.46 -3.55
CA GLY A 118 12.53 12.08 -3.75
C GLY A 118 11.69 13.17 -4.41
N ALA A 119 10.52 12.77 -4.93
CA ALA A 119 9.48 13.66 -5.42
C ALA A 119 8.70 14.30 -4.26
N ASN A 120 9.29 15.26 -3.59
CA ASN A 120 8.72 15.94 -2.41
C ASN A 120 8.80 17.46 -2.52
N ALA A 121 8.10 18.16 -1.63
CA ALA A 121 8.04 19.62 -1.63
C ALA A 121 9.41 20.26 -1.46
N GLU A 122 10.29 19.72 -0.60
CA GLU A 122 11.61 20.28 -0.35
C GLU A 122 12.47 20.34 -1.61
N ASN A 123 12.60 19.22 -2.33
CA ASN A 123 13.38 19.17 -3.56
C ASN A 123 12.72 20.01 -4.67
N TYR A 124 11.40 19.97 -4.77
CA TYR A 124 10.68 20.79 -5.73
C TYR A 124 10.92 22.29 -5.52
N GLU A 125 10.78 22.78 -4.31
CA GLU A 125 10.98 24.21 -3.97
C GLU A 125 12.42 24.68 -4.22
N LYS A 126 13.41 23.83 -3.91
CA LYS A 126 14.81 24.10 -4.23
C LYS A 126 15.01 24.31 -5.73
N LEU A 127 14.48 23.41 -6.55
CA LEU A 127 14.61 23.45 -8.01
C LEU A 127 13.81 24.57 -8.63
N GLU A 128 12.59 24.84 -8.19
CA GLU A 128 11.77 25.96 -8.67
C GLU A 128 12.45 27.29 -8.36
N LYS A 129 12.98 27.46 -7.14
CA LYS A 129 13.74 28.65 -6.73
C LYS A 129 15.04 28.85 -7.52
N ALA A 130 15.68 27.74 -7.89
CA ALA A 130 16.90 27.77 -8.71
C ALA A 130 16.63 28.01 -10.20
N GLY A 131 15.35 28.14 -10.62
CA GLY A 131 14.97 28.46 -12.00
C GLY A 131 15.08 27.27 -12.96
N ALA A 132 15.04 26.03 -12.48
CA ALA A 132 14.96 24.85 -13.33
C ALA A 132 13.70 24.89 -14.22
N VAL A 133 13.75 24.28 -15.42
CA VAL A 133 12.60 24.20 -16.34
C VAL A 133 11.95 22.82 -16.37
N GLY A 134 12.52 21.85 -15.70
CA GLY A 134 12.03 20.51 -15.48
C GLY A 134 13.05 19.70 -14.70
N PHE A 135 12.67 18.55 -14.19
CA PHE A 135 13.60 17.72 -13.44
C PHE A 135 13.32 16.22 -13.57
N LEU A 136 14.38 15.44 -13.32
CA LEU A 136 14.34 14.01 -13.18
C LEU A 136 14.69 13.62 -11.74
N ILE A 137 14.00 12.63 -11.22
CA ILE A 137 14.37 11.87 -10.04
C ILE A 137 14.68 10.44 -10.46
N LEU A 138 15.40 9.70 -9.63
CA LEU A 138 15.79 8.33 -9.97
C LEU A 138 15.11 7.31 -9.05
N THR A 139 14.93 6.11 -9.59
CA THR A 139 14.48 4.90 -8.86
C THR A 139 15.27 3.70 -9.34
N GLY A 140 15.05 2.54 -8.73
CA GLY A 140 15.86 1.37 -9.01
C GLY A 140 17.22 1.43 -8.31
N THR A 141 18.05 0.42 -8.56
CA THR A 141 19.34 0.24 -7.91
C THR A 141 20.45 -0.08 -8.92
N PRO A 142 21.72 0.07 -8.56
CA PRO A 142 22.83 -0.34 -9.43
C PRO A 142 22.96 -1.87 -9.56
N LEU A 143 22.17 -2.64 -8.79
CA LEU A 143 22.17 -4.09 -8.80
C LEU A 143 21.10 -4.68 -9.72
N ASP A 144 20.24 -3.84 -10.28
CA ASP A 144 19.14 -4.27 -11.13
C ASP A 144 19.66 -4.79 -12.47
N LYS A 145 18.99 -5.81 -12.99
CA LYS A 145 19.31 -6.39 -14.30
C LYS A 145 18.66 -5.56 -15.43
N ASP A 146 19.05 -5.81 -16.66
CA ASP A 146 18.51 -5.11 -17.80
C ASP A 146 16.99 -5.27 -17.95
N GLU A 147 16.42 -6.43 -17.58
CA GLU A 147 14.98 -6.68 -17.57
C GLU A 147 14.23 -5.85 -16.52
N ASP A 148 14.91 -5.42 -15.45
CA ASP A 148 14.35 -4.66 -14.34
C ASP A 148 14.58 -3.14 -14.49
N ARG A 149 15.16 -2.67 -15.62
CA ARG A 149 15.46 -1.26 -15.88
C ARG A 149 14.24 -0.40 -16.21
N LEU A 150 13.12 -0.67 -15.57
CA LEU A 150 11.94 0.18 -15.62
C LEU A 150 11.90 1.05 -14.37
N PRO A 151 11.83 2.40 -14.52
CA PRO A 151 11.69 3.26 -13.36
C PRO A 151 10.32 3.04 -12.69
N ASP A 152 10.27 3.20 -11.37
CA ASP A 152 9.01 3.14 -10.62
C ASP A 152 8.17 4.39 -10.87
N TYR A 153 6.85 4.30 -10.66
CA TYR A 153 6.02 5.49 -10.56
C TYR A 153 6.29 6.20 -9.24
N ARG A 154 6.25 7.52 -9.28
CA ARG A 154 6.33 8.37 -8.08
C ARG A 154 5.27 9.46 -8.16
N THR A 155 4.88 9.97 -7.01
CA THR A 155 3.93 11.09 -6.89
C THR A 155 4.62 12.27 -6.24
N LEU A 156 4.52 13.45 -6.84
CA LEU A 156 5.00 14.70 -6.24
C LEU A 156 4.11 15.04 -5.05
N ARG A 157 4.66 14.92 -3.84
CA ARG A 157 3.92 15.10 -2.59
C ARG A 157 4.17 16.49 -1.99
N GLY A 158 3.12 17.06 -1.41
CA GLY A 158 3.21 18.32 -0.65
C GLY A 158 3.30 19.60 -1.49
N VAL A 159 3.18 19.53 -2.81
CA VAL A 159 3.23 20.68 -3.71
C VAL A 159 1.82 21.00 -4.23
N LYS A 160 1.38 22.25 -4.05
CA LYS A 160 0.13 22.74 -4.61
C LYS A 160 0.40 23.49 -5.93
N ASN A 161 -0.31 23.10 -7.00
CA ASN A 161 -0.20 23.73 -8.33
C ASN A 161 1.24 23.76 -8.86
N PRO A 162 1.91 22.61 -9.02
CA PRO A 162 3.30 22.56 -9.50
C PRO A 162 3.40 23.15 -10.92
N LYS A 163 4.55 23.78 -11.21
CA LYS A 163 4.87 24.37 -12.52
C LYS A 163 5.95 23.59 -13.24
N LEU A 164 6.79 22.84 -12.49
CA LEU A 164 7.88 22.06 -13.07
C LEU A 164 7.39 20.67 -13.47
N PRO A 165 7.60 20.23 -14.72
CA PRO A 165 7.46 18.84 -15.10
C PRO A 165 8.52 17.99 -14.40
N CYS A 166 8.12 16.79 -13.96
CA CYS A 166 9.00 15.82 -13.34
C CYS A 166 8.80 14.44 -13.96
N ALA A 167 9.89 13.80 -14.35
CA ALA A 167 9.87 12.40 -14.74
C ALA A 167 10.80 11.56 -13.85
N VAL A 168 10.56 10.26 -13.85
CA VAL A 168 11.35 9.28 -13.11
C VAL A 168 12.17 8.47 -14.08
N ILE A 169 13.46 8.34 -13.81
CA ILE A 169 14.41 7.58 -14.62
C ILE A 169 15.04 6.46 -13.76
N HIS A 170 15.42 5.35 -14.39
CA HIS A 170 16.11 4.28 -13.69
C HIS A 170 17.54 4.68 -13.31
N TYR A 171 18.04 4.19 -12.16
CA TYR A 171 19.39 4.50 -11.65
C TYR A 171 20.49 4.26 -12.69
N LEU A 172 20.49 3.12 -13.37
CA LEU A 172 21.51 2.78 -14.38
C LEU A 172 21.44 3.69 -15.61
N ASP A 173 20.27 4.14 -16.01
CA ASP A 173 20.10 5.11 -17.09
C ASP A 173 20.54 6.51 -16.64
N ALA A 174 20.24 6.91 -15.41
CA ALA A 174 20.72 8.15 -14.82
C ALA A 174 22.26 8.17 -14.72
N MET A 175 22.87 7.05 -14.32
CA MET A 175 24.32 6.90 -14.31
C MET A 175 24.92 7.08 -15.72
N GLU A 176 24.32 6.48 -16.75
CA GLU A 176 24.76 6.65 -18.14
C GLU A 176 24.68 8.11 -18.59
N LEU A 177 23.60 8.84 -18.22
CA LEU A 177 23.49 10.29 -18.55
C LEU A 177 24.68 11.08 -18.01
N VAL A 178 25.07 10.81 -16.76
CA VAL A 178 26.18 11.52 -16.11
C VAL A 178 27.52 11.13 -16.71
N GLU A 179 27.80 9.83 -16.86
CA GLU A 179 29.10 9.33 -17.36
C GLU A 179 29.36 9.70 -18.82
N ARG A 180 28.31 9.77 -19.64
CA ARG A 180 28.44 10.19 -21.06
C ARG A 180 28.45 11.70 -21.26
N GLY A 181 28.41 12.48 -20.17
CA GLY A 181 28.49 13.94 -20.23
C GLY A 181 27.31 14.57 -20.97
N THR A 182 26.09 14.10 -20.71
CA THR A 182 24.88 14.70 -21.28
C THR A 182 24.85 16.20 -21.03
N SER A 183 24.71 16.99 -22.13
CA SER A 183 24.74 18.46 -22.03
C SER A 183 23.42 19.11 -22.40
N ARG A 184 22.56 18.45 -23.21
CA ARG A 184 21.24 18.93 -23.63
C ARG A 184 20.27 17.76 -23.76
N ALA A 185 19.03 17.98 -23.35
CA ALA A 185 17.97 16.98 -23.44
C ALA A 185 16.61 17.62 -23.65
N ARG A 186 15.66 16.81 -24.12
CA ARG A 186 14.24 17.13 -24.24
C ARG A 186 13.42 16.21 -23.35
N LEU A 187 12.52 16.81 -22.55
CA LEU A 187 11.53 16.12 -21.71
C LEU A 187 10.14 16.39 -22.26
N VAL A 188 9.37 15.34 -22.53
CA VAL A 188 7.92 15.39 -22.80
C VAL A 188 7.22 14.69 -21.66
N LEU A 189 6.21 15.33 -21.07
CA LEU A 189 5.33 14.74 -20.06
C LEU A 189 3.91 15.24 -20.28
N GLN A 190 2.99 14.30 -20.57
CA GLN A 190 1.56 14.53 -20.67
C GLN A 190 0.85 13.55 -19.75
N GLN A 191 0.15 14.07 -18.75
CA GLN A 191 -0.60 13.28 -17.78
C GLN A 191 -1.86 13.99 -17.35
N LYS A 192 -2.84 13.24 -16.88
CA LYS A 192 -4.12 13.76 -16.42
C LYS A 192 -4.68 12.96 -15.26
N LYS A 193 -5.48 13.61 -14.43
CA LYS A 193 -6.32 12.90 -13.47
C LYS A 193 -7.47 12.21 -14.21
N ILE A 194 -7.74 10.99 -13.81
CA ILE A 194 -8.87 10.21 -14.28
C ILE A 194 -9.65 9.65 -13.08
N ARG A 195 -10.92 9.34 -13.30
CA ARG A 195 -11.73 8.58 -12.35
C ARG A 195 -11.77 7.12 -12.76
N ARG A 196 -11.68 6.26 -11.78
CA ARG A 196 -11.85 4.82 -11.90
C ARG A 196 -12.72 4.31 -10.75
N THR A 197 -13.21 3.10 -10.87
CA THR A 197 -13.96 2.42 -9.80
C THR A 197 -13.09 1.32 -9.24
N SER A 198 -12.85 1.35 -7.94
CA SER A 198 -12.32 0.24 -7.15
C SER A 198 -13.42 -0.40 -6.31
N LYS A 199 -13.13 -1.41 -5.52
CA LYS A 199 -14.12 -2.13 -4.72
C LYS A 199 -13.51 -2.82 -3.52
N ASN A 200 -14.28 -2.91 -2.46
CA ASN A 200 -14.01 -3.78 -1.32
C ASN A 200 -14.77 -5.11 -1.50
N ILE A 201 -14.15 -6.20 -1.09
CA ILE A 201 -14.78 -7.52 -1.03
C ILE A 201 -14.91 -7.91 0.43
N ILE A 202 -16.09 -8.30 0.86
CA ILE A 202 -16.42 -8.54 2.26
C ILE A 202 -17.07 -9.90 2.41
N LEU A 203 -16.59 -10.68 3.37
CA LEU A 203 -17.28 -11.86 3.89
C LEU A 203 -17.68 -11.59 5.33
N ARG A 204 -18.97 -11.65 5.63
CA ARG A 204 -19.51 -11.58 6.99
C ARG A 204 -19.86 -12.98 7.48
N ILE A 205 -19.27 -13.37 8.60
CA ILE A 205 -19.50 -14.62 9.34
C ILE A 205 -20.27 -14.25 10.62
N PRO A 206 -21.59 -14.46 10.68
CA PRO A 206 -22.38 -14.08 11.86
C PRO A 206 -21.94 -14.84 13.11
N GLY A 207 -21.86 -14.14 14.23
CA GLY A 207 -21.57 -14.73 15.53
C GLY A 207 -22.69 -15.64 16.03
N THR A 208 -22.32 -16.64 16.83
CA THR A 208 -23.26 -17.63 17.39
C THR A 208 -23.97 -17.17 18.68
N GLU A 209 -23.34 -16.26 19.44
CA GLU A 209 -23.84 -15.81 20.75
C GLU A 209 -24.00 -14.29 20.83
N GLN A 210 -23.09 -13.51 20.20
CA GLN A 210 -23.03 -12.06 20.25
C GLN A 210 -22.94 -11.46 18.82
N PRO A 211 -23.93 -11.71 17.95
CA PRO A 211 -23.86 -11.33 16.54
C PRO A 211 -23.86 -9.82 16.29
N GLU A 212 -24.24 -9.00 17.27
CA GLU A 212 -24.19 -7.54 17.23
C GLU A 212 -22.80 -6.96 17.51
N GLU A 213 -21.87 -7.73 18.06
CA GLU A 213 -20.47 -7.32 18.24
C GLU A 213 -19.63 -7.79 17.06
N ILE A 214 -18.94 -6.86 16.40
CA ILE A 214 -18.21 -7.12 15.16
C ILE A 214 -16.70 -6.98 15.39
N LEU A 215 -15.96 -7.98 14.95
CA LEU A 215 -14.52 -7.94 14.75
C LEU A 215 -14.23 -7.91 13.26
N THR A 216 -13.16 -7.22 12.85
CA THR A 216 -12.75 -7.20 11.44
C THR A 216 -11.36 -7.77 11.26
N LEU A 217 -11.21 -8.66 10.27
CA LEU A 217 -9.95 -9.11 9.70
C LEU A 217 -9.75 -8.43 8.34
N THR A 218 -8.72 -7.63 8.19
CA THR A 218 -8.55 -6.80 6.99
C THR A 218 -7.17 -6.94 6.35
N ALA A 219 -7.11 -6.80 5.02
CA ALA A 219 -5.90 -6.63 4.24
C ALA A 219 -6.27 -5.97 2.92
N HIS A 220 -5.39 -5.19 2.32
CA HIS A 220 -5.62 -4.74 0.96
C HIS A 220 -5.18 -5.80 -0.06
N TYR A 221 -5.76 -5.73 -1.26
CA TYR A 221 -5.47 -6.68 -2.33
C TYR A 221 -5.00 -6.02 -3.63
N ASP A 222 -5.05 -4.70 -3.71
CA ASP A 222 -4.41 -3.96 -4.79
C ASP A 222 -2.87 -3.97 -4.64
N SER A 223 -2.16 -3.50 -5.61
CA SER A 223 -0.71 -3.34 -5.61
C SER A 223 -0.31 -2.05 -6.31
N VAL A 224 0.89 -1.58 -6.03
CA VAL A 224 1.52 -0.53 -6.84
C VAL A 224 1.71 -1.02 -8.29
N PRO A 225 1.82 -0.10 -9.28
CA PRO A 225 2.00 -0.46 -10.69
C PRO A 225 3.42 -0.97 -11.02
N GLN A 226 4.35 -0.99 -10.08
CA GLN A 226 5.75 -1.40 -10.28
C GLN A 226 5.96 -2.90 -10.23
N GLY A 227 5.18 -3.61 -9.43
CA GLY A 227 5.36 -5.02 -9.18
C GLY A 227 4.08 -5.76 -8.80
N PRO A 228 4.15 -7.10 -8.72
CA PRO A 228 2.99 -7.91 -8.37
C PRO A 228 2.56 -7.78 -6.91
N GLY A 229 3.32 -7.11 -6.04
CA GLY A 229 2.93 -6.90 -4.64
C GLY A 229 2.64 -8.21 -3.91
N ALA A 230 3.59 -9.14 -3.91
CA ALA A 230 3.41 -10.42 -3.25
C ALA A 230 3.54 -10.28 -1.73
N TYR A 231 4.50 -9.47 -1.26
CA TYR A 231 4.71 -9.07 0.12
C TYR A 231 3.73 -7.96 0.52
N ASP A 232 3.52 -7.01 -0.39
CA ASP A 232 2.67 -5.83 -0.23
C ASP A 232 1.53 -5.80 -1.29
N ASN A 233 0.32 -6.39 -1.04
CA ASN A 233 -0.04 -7.10 0.20
C ASN A 233 -0.84 -8.37 -0.12
N MET A 234 -0.49 -9.11 -1.19
CA MET A 234 -1.20 -10.37 -1.49
C MET A 234 -0.98 -11.43 -0.41
N ALA A 235 0.17 -11.37 0.30
CA ALA A 235 0.42 -12.23 1.46
C ALA A 235 -0.61 -11.98 2.58
N GLY A 236 -0.89 -10.73 2.92
CA GLY A 236 -1.94 -10.38 3.88
C GLY A 236 -3.33 -10.83 3.40
N ALA A 237 -3.66 -10.55 2.15
CA ALA A 237 -4.92 -10.98 1.55
C ALA A 237 -5.10 -12.52 1.59
N ALA A 238 -4.03 -13.29 1.39
CA ALA A 238 -4.06 -14.75 1.47
C ALA A 238 -4.18 -15.24 2.93
N ILE A 239 -3.55 -14.56 3.90
CA ILE A 239 -3.67 -14.89 5.32
C ILE A 239 -5.11 -14.74 5.79
N ILE A 240 -5.77 -13.61 5.49
CA ILE A 240 -7.18 -13.44 5.90
C ILE A 240 -8.13 -14.39 5.15
N MET A 241 -7.77 -14.85 3.93
CA MET A 241 -8.53 -15.88 3.22
C MET A 241 -8.47 -17.24 3.96
N GLU A 242 -7.29 -17.63 4.44
CA GLU A 242 -7.12 -18.85 5.24
C GLU A 242 -7.91 -18.78 6.55
N LEU A 243 -7.90 -17.62 7.21
CA LEU A 243 -8.69 -17.40 8.41
C LEU A 243 -10.19 -17.36 8.13
N ALA A 244 -10.61 -16.84 6.98
CA ALA A 244 -12.01 -16.91 6.55
C ALA A 244 -12.49 -18.36 6.39
N HIS A 245 -11.66 -19.26 5.84
CA HIS A 245 -11.94 -20.70 5.81
C HIS A 245 -12.08 -21.29 7.23
N TYR A 246 -11.12 -20.98 8.09
CA TYR A 246 -11.12 -21.49 9.45
C TYR A 246 -12.35 -21.06 10.26
N PHE A 247 -12.70 -19.77 10.23
CA PHE A 247 -13.85 -19.25 10.99
C PHE A 247 -15.20 -19.56 10.35
N ALA A 248 -15.26 -19.84 9.05
CA ALA A 248 -16.47 -20.34 8.42
C ALA A 248 -16.80 -21.77 8.90
N GLU A 249 -15.78 -22.62 9.12
CA GLU A 249 -15.92 -23.97 9.69
C GLU A 249 -16.11 -23.92 11.21
N ASN A 250 -15.37 -23.04 11.92
CA ASN A 250 -15.37 -22.91 13.39
C ASN A 250 -16.00 -21.56 13.76
N ARG A 251 -17.32 -21.51 13.82
CA ARG A 251 -18.09 -20.28 13.99
C ARG A 251 -17.78 -19.60 15.34
N PRO A 252 -17.32 -18.34 15.35
CA PRO A 252 -17.01 -17.63 16.58
C PRO A 252 -18.27 -17.14 17.29
N LYS A 253 -18.16 -16.74 18.55
CA LYS A 253 -19.28 -16.16 19.33
C LYS A 253 -19.69 -14.79 18.79
N ARG A 254 -18.73 -13.94 18.42
CA ARG A 254 -18.94 -12.63 17.82
C ARG A 254 -18.91 -12.68 16.31
N THR A 255 -19.59 -11.76 15.65
CA THR A 255 -19.52 -11.62 14.19
C THR A 255 -18.10 -11.26 13.76
N LEU A 256 -17.62 -11.95 12.73
CA LEU A 256 -16.36 -11.66 12.08
C LEU A 256 -16.58 -11.18 10.64
N GLU A 257 -16.04 -10.02 10.28
CA GLU A 257 -15.99 -9.58 8.89
C GLU A 257 -14.55 -9.66 8.37
N CYS A 258 -14.35 -10.46 7.32
CA CYS A 258 -13.12 -10.48 6.55
C CYS A 258 -13.25 -9.51 5.38
N ILE A 259 -12.36 -8.52 5.27
CA ILE A 259 -12.47 -7.45 4.29
C ILE A 259 -11.18 -7.34 3.49
N TRP A 260 -11.28 -7.49 2.18
CA TRP A 260 -10.22 -7.21 1.22
C TRP A 260 -10.44 -5.81 0.65
N PHE A 261 -9.61 -4.86 1.06
CA PHE A 261 -9.69 -3.47 0.61
C PHE A 261 -9.03 -3.28 -0.75
N GLY A 262 -9.69 -2.55 -1.65
CA GLY A 262 -9.07 -2.06 -2.87
C GLY A 262 -8.53 -0.65 -2.69
N ALA A 263 -7.57 -0.25 -3.55
CA ALA A 263 -7.03 1.10 -3.61
C ALA A 263 -6.44 1.61 -2.26
N GLU A 264 -5.79 0.75 -1.50
CA GLU A 264 -5.01 1.14 -0.32
C GLU A 264 -3.84 2.01 -0.73
N GLU A 265 -3.13 1.61 -1.78
CA GLU A 265 -1.93 2.24 -2.34
C GLU A 265 -2.15 3.68 -2.85
N LEU A 266 -3.40 4.06 -3.03
CA LEU A 266 -3.81 5.44 -3.36
C LEU A 266 -4.16 6.28 -2.12
N GLY A 267 -3.90 5.76 -0.93
CA GLY A 267 -4.11 6.44 0.36
C GLY A 267 -5.34 5.96 1.10
N LEU A 268 -5.41 4.67 1.39
CA LEU A 268 -6.45 4.03 2.21
C LEU A 268 -7.87 4.23 1.66
N CYS A 269 -8.02 4.29 0.31
CA CYS A 269 -9.31 4.64 -0.29
C CYS A 269 -10.40 3.63 0.05
N GLY A 270 -10.08 2.33 0.04
CA GLY A 270 -11.02 1.25 0.34
C GLY A 270 -11.53 1.27 1.77
N SER A 271 -10.63 1.32 2.75
CA SER A 271 -11.03 1.36 4.16
C SER A 271 -11.79 2.66 4.51
N ARG A 272 -11.40 3.79 3.91
CA ARG A 272 -12.14 5.06 4.06
C ARG A 272 -13.55 4.98 3.47
N ALA A 273 -13.70 4.34 2.30
CA ALA A 273 -15.01 4.10 1.69
C ALA A 273 -15.87 3.19 2.58
N TYR A 274 -15.28 2.14 3.15
CA TYR A 274 -15.95 1.22 4.06
C TYR A 274 -16.48 1.92 5.31
N VAL A 275 -15.64 2.62 6.07
CA VAL A 275 -16.08 3.27 7.32
C VAL A 275 -17.12 4.37 7.07
N LYS A 276 -17.10 4.99 5.89
CA LYS A 276 -18.12 5.96 5.47
C LYS A 276 -19.45 5.28 5.13
N ALA A 277 -19.42 4.17 4.41
CA ALA A 277 -20.62 3.43 4.01
C ALA A 277 -21.32 2.76 5.21
N HIS A 278 -20.53 2.33 6.20
CA HIS A 278 -20.99 1.60 7.38
C HIS A 278 -21.04 2.45 8.65
N GLU A 279 -21.07 3.79 8.55
CA GLU A 279 -21.00 4.70 9.70
C GLU A 279 -22.01 4.35 10.81
N ALA A 280 -23.22 3.91 10.43
CA ALA A 280 -24.27 3.52 11.38
C ALA A 280 -23.93 2.22 12.16
N GLU A 281 -23.11 1.34 11.62
CA GLU A 281 -22.70 0.07 12.25
C GLU A 281 -21.38 0.18 13.02
N LEU A 282 -20.62 1.28 12.87
CA LEU A 282 -19.29 1.41 13.50
C LEU A 282 -19.33 1.27 15.02
N ALA A 283 -20.45 1.60 15.67
CA ALA A 283 -20.63 1.42 17.12
C ALA A 283 -20.59 -0.05 17.55
N GLN A 284 -20.89 -0.98 16.64
CA GLN A 284 -20.86 -2.43 16.89
C GLN A 284 -19.46 -3.03 16.73
N HIS A 285 -18.54 -2.33 16.06
CA HIS A 285 -17.17 -2.80 15.84
C HIS A 285 -16.36 -2.69 17.13
N ARG A 286 -15.82 -3.82 17.59
CA ARG A 286 -15.02 -3.92 18.83
C ARG A 286 -13.52 -3.73 18.56
N PHE A 287 -13.00 -4.34 17.50
CA PHE A 287 -11.59 -4.32 17.19
C PHE A 287 -11.34 -4.60 15.69
N ASN A 288 -10.34 -3.93 15.10
CA ASN A 288 -9.84 -4.23 13.76
C ASN A 288 -8.48 -4.91 13.82
N MET A 289 -8.33 -5.99 13.08
CA MET A 289 -7.09 -6.75 12.91
C MET A 289 -6.69 -6.71 11.45
N ASN A 290 -5.72 -5.88 11.13
CA ASN A 290 -5.20 -5.72 9.76
C ASN A 290 -3.90 -6.51 9.58
N VAL A 291 -3.67 -6.99 8.36
CA VAL A 291 -2.38 -7.54 7.93
C VAL A 291 -1.87 -6.70 6.78
N ASP A 292 -0.67 -6.20 6.93
CA ASP A 292 -0.01 -5.44 5.89
C ASP A 292 1.49 -5.69 5.96
N LEU A 293 2.08 -6.13 4.83
CA LEU A 293 3.45 -6.62 4.72
C LEU A 293 3.67 -7.95 5.46
N ALA A 294 3.52 -9.06 4.76
CA ALA A 294 3.71 -10.39 5.32
C ALA A 294 4.38 -11.36 4.34
N GLY A 295 4.76 -12.53 4.81
CA GLY A 295 5.16 -13.66 3.99
C GLY A 295 6.65 -13.86 3.79
N GLN A 296 7.52 -12.88 4.01
CA GLN A 296 8.98 -13.09 3.87
C GLN A 296 9.54 -13.92 5.03
N ALA A 297 10.46 -14.86 4.71
CA ALA A 297 10.97 -15.82 5.68
C ALA A 297 11.83 -15.17 6.78
N ILE A 298 12.70 -14.26 6.39
CA ILE A 298 13.61 -13.57 7.31
C ILE A 298 13.01 -12.20 7.66
N GLY A 299 12.91 -11.93 8.96
CA GLY A 299 12.34 -10.71 9.52
C GLY A 299 11.65 -10.94 10.85
N GLY A 300 11.35 -9.90 11.60
CA GLY A 300 10.56 -9.91 12.83
C GLY A 300 9.07 -9.76 12.56
N THR A 301 8.22 -10.37 13.38
CA THR A 301 6.78 -10.09 13.37
C THR A 301 6.49 -8.99 14.37
N VAL A 302 5.84 -7.93 13.92
CA VAL A 302 5.50 -6.75 14.71
C VAL A 302 3.99 -6.53 14.69
N LEU A 303 3.42 -6.20 15.81
CA LEU A 303 2.04 -5.71 15.96
C LEU A 303 2.10 -4.21 16.22
N GLY A 304 1.70 -3.39 15.25
CA GLY A 304 1.46 -1.97 15.45
C GLY A 304 0.03 -1.79 15.99
N VAL A 305 -0.13 -1.41 17.27
CA VAL A 305 -1.44 -1.40 17.94
C VAL A 305 -1.84 0.02 18.31
N ALA A 306 -2.90 0.52 17.68
CA ALA A 306 -3.56 1.77 18.02
C ALA A 306 -4.73 1.50 18.99
N ALA A 307 -4.41 1.33 20.25
CA ALA A 307 -5.35 1.07 21.33
C ALA A 307 -4.75 1.50 22.68
N THR A 308 -5.50 1.33 23.76
CA THR A 308 -5.01 1.59 25.12
C THR A 308 -3.89 0.61 25.51
N LYS A 309 -3.16 0.96 26.56
CA LYS A 309 -2.13 0.06 27.10
C LYS A 309 -2.72 -1.24 27.61
N GLU A 310 -3.89 -1.18 28.21
CA GLU A 310 -4.62 -2.35 28.71
C GLU A 310 -4.94 -3.34 27.59
N ALA A 311 -5.37 -2.84 26.41
CA ALA A 311 -5.59 -3.67 25.23
C ALA A 311 -4.30 -4.33 24.75
N CYS A 312 -3.20 -3.57 24.71
CA CYS A 312 -1.88 -4.10 24.34
C CYS A 312 -1.42 -5.20 25.30
N ASP A 313 -1.56 -4.97 26.62
CA ASP A 313 -1.17 -5.91 27.66
C ASP A 313 -2.01 -7.20 27.59
N ALA A 314 -3.33 -7.09 27.36
CA ALA A 314 -4.22 -8.25 27.21
C ALA A 314 -3.84 -9.12 25.99
N ILE A 315 -3.59 -8.51 24.84
CA ILE A 315 -3.17 -9.21 23.61
C ILE A 315 -1.81 -9.90 23.83
N MET A 316 -0.84 -9.20 24.41
CA MET A 316 0.50 -9.77 24.64
C MET A 316 0.53 -10.88 25.66
N GLU A 317 -0.26 -10.78 26.74
CA GLU A 317 -0.35 -11.85 27.74
C GLU A 317 -1.00 -13.11 27.15
N HIS A 318 -2.05 -12.94 26.32
CA HIS A 318 -2.67 -14.05 25.62
C HIS A 318 -1.70 -14.73 24.65
N LEU A 319 -1.02 -13.97 23.80
CA LEU A 319 -0.02 -14.50 22.85
C LEU A 319 1.14 -15.23 23.56
N LYS A 320 1.57 -14.71 24.72
CA LYS A 320 2.59 -15.36 25.53
C LYS A 320 2.11 -16.71 26.08
N GLN A 321 0.86 -16.81 26.53
CA GLN A 321 0.25 -18.06 26.99
C GLN A 321 0.11 -19.07 25.86
N ALA A 322 -0.17 -18.60 24.64
CA ALA A 322 -0.26 -19.40 23.41
C ALA A 322 1.10 -19.73 22.77
N ASP A 323 2.24 -19.37 23.39
CA ASP A 323 3.59 -19.52 22.85
C ASP A 323 3.80 -18.86 21.46
N LYS A 324 3.20 -17.66 21.26
CA LYS A 324 3.30 -16.86 20.05
C LYS A 324 4.19 -15.63 20.29
N GLY A 325 5.46 -15.70 19.91
CA GLY A 325 6.40 -14.58 20.07
C GLY A 325 6.23 -13.51 18.99
N VAL A 326 5.99 -12.27 19.39
CA VAL A 326 5.93 -11.08 18.52
C VAL A 326 6.53 -9.87 19.24
N SER A 327 6.86 -8.82 18.49
CA SER A 327 7.11 -7.48 19.06
C SER A 327 5.82 -6.65 18.96
N LEU A 328 5.54 -5.80 19.96
CA LEU A 328 4.41 -4.88 19.92
C LEU A 328 4.90 -3.43 20.00
N ILE A 329 4.35 -2.58 19.13
CA ILE A 329 4.54 -1.14 19.12
C ILE A 329 3.17 -0.49 19.34
N ASN A 330 2.97 0.13 20.52
CA ASN A 330 1.75 0.87 20.81
C ASN A 330 1.82 2.24 20.13
N ASN A 331 1.26 2.33 18.94
CA ASN A 331 1.27 3.53 18.10
C ASN A 331 0.23 3.41 16.96
N ILE A 332 -0.12 4.55 16.33
CA ILE A 332 -0.79 4.54 15.02
C ILE A 332 0.13 3.93 13.98
N TRP A 333 -0.45 3.24 13.00
CA TRP A 333 0.31 2.50 11.99
C TRP A 333 -0.21 2.84 10.58
N SER A 334 0.66 3.31 9.68
CA SER A 334 0.25 3.79 8.35
C SER A 334 -0.22 2.66 7.44
N SER A 335 -1.43 2.17 7.69
CA SER A 335 -2.16 1.16 6.92
C SER A 335 -3.66 1.26 7.21
N ASP A 336 -4.50 0.39 6.67
CA ASP A 336 -5.96 0.39 6.78
C ASP A 336 -6.49 0.40 8.22
N SER A 337 -5.73 -0.14 9.19
CA SER A 337 -6.06 -0.08 10.62
C SER A 337 -6.21 1.36 11.14
N ASN A 338 -5.44 2.32 10.60
CA ASN A 338 -5.57 3.72 10.97
C ASN A 338 -6.95 4.30 10.67
N THR A 339 -7.62 3.81 9.62
CA THR A 339 -8.97 4.27 9.26
C THR A 339 -10.00 3.87 10.33
N PHE A 340 -9.88 2.67 10.89
CA PHE A 340 -10.72 2.23 12.01
C PHE A 340 -10.38 2.99 13.29
N ALA A 341 -9.10 3.14 13.61
CA ALA A 341 -8.65 3.90 14.76
C ALA A 341 -9.12 5.37 14.71
N TRP A 342 -9.11 6.00 13.55
CA TRP A 342 -9.65 7.34 13.31
C TRP A 342 -11.15 7.44 13.66
N LYS A 343 -11.90 6.36 13.46
CA LYS A 343 -13.33 6.27 13.84
C LYS A 343 -13.56 5.78 15.29
N GLY A 344 -12.52 5.76 16.11
CA GLY A 344 -12.59 5.38 17.52
C GLY A 344 -12.72 3.87 17.74
N ILE A 345 -12.34 3.05 16.79
CA ILE A 345 -12.31 1.60 16.92
C ILE A 345 -10.85 1.18 17.15
N PRO A 346 -10.52 0.56 18.32
CA PRO A 346 -9.18 0.03 18.52
C PRO A 346 -8.76 -0.89 17.40
N ALA A 347 -7.50 -0.76 16.96
CA ALA A 347 -7.04 -1.43 15.76
C ALA A 347 -5.58 -1.85 15.85
N MET A 348 -5.22 -2.89 15.11
CA MET A 348 -3.83 -3.30 14.97
C MET A 348 -3.48 -3.61 13.51
N THR A 349 -2.21 -3.49 13.16
CA THR A 349 -1.63 -4.06 11.95
C THR A 349 -0.56 -5.08 12.32
N LEU A 350 -0.73 -6.32 11.87
CA LEU A 350 0.34 -7.30 11.84
C LEU A 350 1.21 -7.00 10.64
N ASN A 351 2.48 -6.77 10.89
CA ASN A 351 3.52 -6.51 9.91
C ASN A 351 4.68 -7.48 10.13
N ARG A 352 5.38 -7.83 9.05
CA ARG A 352 6.61 -8.58 9.13
C ARG A 352 7.69 -7.87 8.33
N ASP A 353 8.87 -7.67 8.94
CA ASP A 353 9.99 -7.06 8.23
C ASP A 353 10.31 -7.81 6.93
N GLY A 354 10.65 -7.05 5.90
CA GLY A 354 10.98 -7.58 4.59
C GLY A 354 11.62 -6.51 3.70
N PHE A 355 11.76 -6.81 2.42
CA PHE A 355 12.32 -5.91 1.42
C PHE A 355 11.50 -5.98 0.12
N GLY A 356 11.74 -5.02 -0.75
CA GLY A 356 11.14 -5.00 -2.09
C GLY A 356 9.79 -4.30 -2.19
N MET A 357 9.20 -3.86 -1.05
CA MET A 357 7.97 -3.08 -1.04
C MET A 357 8.04 -1.92 -2.04
N HIS A 358 6.99 -1.74 -2.84
CA HIS A 358 6.87 -0.68 -3.85
C HIS A 358 7.95 -0.72 -4.94
N THR A 359 8.48 -1.91 -5.24
CA THR A 359 9.43 -2.13 -6.34
C THR A 359 9.05 -3.34 -7.20
N CYS A 360 9.72 -3.52 -8.35
CA CYS A 360 9.58 -4.72 -9.19
C CYS A 360 10.09 -6.00 -8.49
N HIS A 361 10.82 -5.87 -7.39
CA HIS A 361 11.38 -6.98 -6.62
C HIS A 361 10.40 -7.57 -5.59
N ASP A 362 9.22 -6.97 -5.41
CA ASP A 362 8.16 -7.56 -4.58
C ASP A 362 7.46 -8.70 -5.32
N THR A 363 8.12 -9.84 -5.36
CA THR A 363 7.68 -11.03 -6.09
C THR A 363 7.44 -12.22 -5.18
N ILE A 364 6.72 -13.21 -5.71
CA ILE A 364 6.42 -14.46 -5.02
C ILE A 364 7.68 -15.27 -4.61
N ASP A 365 8.81 -15.03 -5.25
CA ASP A 365 10.04 -15.76 -4.98
C ASP A 365 10.56 -15.56 -3.55
N TRP A 366 10.17 -14.49 -2.91
CA TRP A 366 10.54 -14.14 -1.53
C TRP A 366 9.49 -14.52 -0.49
N ILE A 367 8.34 -15.05 -0.91
CA ILE A 367 7.26 -15.46 -0.01
C ILE A 367 7.46 -16.90 0.42
N SER A 368 7.34 -17.14 1.72
CA SER A 368 7.56 -18.43 2.37
C SER A 368 6.27 -18.95 3.02
N ALA A 369 5.90 -20.18 2.74
CA ALA A 369 4.78 -20.88 3.40
C ALA A 369 4.95 -20.90 4.94
N TRP A 370 6.17 -21.06 5.43
CA TRP A 370 6.44 -21.01 6.88
C TRP A 370 6.05 -19.65 7.47
N SER A 371 6.41 -18.56 6.81
CA SER A 371 6.12 -17.21 7.26
C SER A 371 4.63 -16.88 7.19
N LEU A 372 3.95 -17.29 6.11
CA LEU A 372 2.50 -17.15 5.99
C LEU A 372 1.76 -17.89 7.11
N ASN A 373 2.12 -19.16 7.35
CA ASN A 373 1.53 -19.96 8.42
C ASN A 373 1.81 -19.37 9.80
N ARG A 374 3.00 -18.81 10.04
CA ARG A 374 3.33 -18.13 11.28
C ARG A 374 2.46 -16.90 11.50
N SER A 375 2.32 -16.05 10.48
CA SER A 375 1.50 -14.83 10.55
C SER A 375 0.02 -15.17 10.71
N ALA A 376 -0.49 -16.14 9.96
CA ALA A 376 -1.85 -16.65 10.11
C ALA A 376 -2.10 -17.23 11.50
N GLY A 377 -1.13 -17.98 12.05
CA GLY A 377 -1.24 -18.54 13.41
C GLY A 377 -1.22 -17.49 14.52
N VAL A 378 -0.50 -16.37 14.36
CA VAL A 378 -0.53 -15.24 15.32
C VAL A 378 -1.85 -14.50 15.22
N LEU A 379 -2.27 -14.16 14.00
CA LEU A 379 -3.50 -13.39 13.78
C LEU A 379 -4.74 -14.21 14.16
N GLY A 380 -4.76 -15.50 13.80
CA GLY A 380 -5.84 -16.42 14.15
C GLY A 380 -6.02 -16.57 15.64
N GLU A 381 -4.90 -16.71 16.39
CA GLU A 381 -4.90 -16.78 17.85
C GLU A 381 -5.53 -15.53 18.51
N ILE A 382 -5.15 -14.33 18.00
CA ILE A 382 -5.75 -13.08 18.49
C ILE A 382 -7.24 -13.01 18.13
N ALA A 383 -7.58 -13.38 16.89
CA ALA A 383 -8.96 -13.33 16.41
C ALA A 383 -9.86 -14.28 17.20
N GLU A 384 -9.43 -15.51 17.45
CA GLU A 384 -10.16 -16.51 18.26
C GLU A 384 -10.35 -16.03 19.71
N TYR A 385 -9.26 -15.53 20.33
CA TYR A 385 -9.32 -14.95 21.67
C TYR A 385 -10.35 -13.82 21.77
N LEU A 386 -10.28 -12.83 20.88
CA LEU A 386 -11.18 -11.68 20.93
C LEU A 386 -12.61 -12.05 20.53
N ALA A 387 -12.78 -13.02 19.64
CA ALA A 387 -14.10 -13.45 19.18
C ALA A 387 -14.87 -14.23 20.26
N ASP A 388 -14.18 -14.95 21.14
CA ASP A 388 -14.79 -15.86 22.10
C ASP A 388 -14.68 -15.41 23.57
N ALA A 389 -13.83 -14.40 23.86
CA ALA A 389 -13.65 -13.88 25.21
C ALA A 389 -14.95 -13.33 25.80
N GLU A 390 -15.21 -13.64 27.07
CA GLU A 390 -16.40 -13.18 27.82
C GLU A 390 -16.02 -12.84 29.25
N PRO A 391 -16.09 -11.55 29.66
CA PRO A 391 -16.40 -10.36 28.86
C PRO A 391 -15.30 -10.06 27.82
N PHE A 392 -15.55 -9.11 26.89
CA PHE A 392 -14.51 -8.60 25.98
C PHE A 392 -13.34 -8.06 26.79
N PRO A 393 -12.07 -8.38 26.45
CA PRO A 393 -10.94 -8.25 27.38
C PRO A 393 -10.47 -6.80 27.64
N PHE A 394 -10.98 -5.82 26.89
CA PHE A 394 -10.65 -4.40 27.09
C PHE A 394 -11.75 -3.48 26.54
N GLU A 395 -11.71 -2.22 26.92
CA GLU A 395 -12.67 -1.22 26.45
C GLU A 395 -12.39 -0.78 25.00
N ARG A 396 -13.47 -0.39 24.30
CA ARG A 396 -13.40 0.18 22.96
C ARG A 396 -12.98 1.66 23.05
N GLU A 397 -11.67 1.89 23.19
CA GLU A 397 -11.11 3.21 23.40
C GLU A 397 -9.81 3.43 22.61
N ILE A 398 -9.63 4.65 22.10
CA ILE A 398 -8.40 5.13 21.44
C ILE A 398 -7.78 6.20 22.37
N PRO A 399 -6.48 6.12 22.70
CA PRO A 399 -5.77 7.16 23.44
C PRO A 399 -5.93 8.53 22.80
N ALA A 400 -6.13 9.58 23.59
CA ALA A 400 -6.43 10.92 23.11
C ALA A 400 -5.33 11.49 22.20
N ASP A 401 -4.06 11.21 22.49
CA ASP A 401 -2.94 11.60 21.65
C ASP A 401 -2.94 10.89 20.29
N PHE A 402 -3.35 9.61 20.23
CA PHE A 402 -3.54 8.90 18.96
C PHE A 402 -4.71 9.49 18.16
N ALA A 403 -5.82 9.80 18.83
CA ALA A 403 -6.98 10.41 18.19
C ALA A 403 -6.62 11.75 17.51
N GLU A 404 -5.86 12.61 18.18
CA GLU A 404 -5.39 13.89 17.60
C GLU A 404 -4.43 13.66 16.43
N ARG A 405 -3.50 12.74 16.53
CA ARG A 405 -2.57 12.41 15.44
C ARG A 405 -3.28 11.80 14.24
N LEU A 406 -4.31 11.00 14.45
CA LEU A 406 -5.13 10.43 13.38
C LEU A 406 -5.93 11.52 12.65
N LYS A 407 -6.48 12.53 13.36
CA LYS A 407 -7.11 13.69 12.69
C LYS A 407 -6.13 14.38 11.75
N VAL A 408 -4.92 14.67 12.23
CA VAL A 408 -3.87 15.28 11.38
C VAL A 408 -3.50 14.38 10.20
N TYR A 409 -3.38 13.06 10.42
CA TYR A 409 -3.09 12.09 9.37
C TYR A 409 -4.15 12.09 8.26
N PHE A 410 -5.44 12.22 8.63
CA PHE A 410 -6.55 12.26 7.67
C PHE A 410 -6.93 13.67 7.19
N GLY A 411 -6.19 14.71 7.62
CA GLY A 411 -6.34 16.08 7.14
C GLY A 411 -7.51 16.86 7.78
N GLU A 412 -7.87 16.53 9.03
CA GLU A 412 -8.85 17.23 9.86
C GLU A 412 -8.20 18.23 10.83
#